data_7f9d307a4c040baebbadc94b4dea3253
#
_entry.id   7f9d307a4c040baebbadc94b4dea3253
#
_cell.length_a   1.000
_cell.length_b   1.000
_cell.length_c   1.000
_cell.angle_alpha   90.00
_cell.angle_beta   90.00
_cell.angle_gamma   90.00
#
_symmetry.space_group_name_H-M   'P 1'
#
loop_
_entity.id
_entity.type
_entity.pdbx_description
1 polymer ?
#
loop_
_entity_poly.entity_id
_entity_poly.type
_entity_poly.pdbx_seq_one_letter_code
_entity_poly.pdbx_strand_id
1 'polypeptide(L)'
;MAKQTWKPGNMIYPIPAVMVSVTDGKGQDDIITVAWTGTICTNPPMAYISVRPERFSYHMIKETGEFVINLTTEELAAVSYTHLTLPTT
;
A
#
# COMPACT_ATOMS: atom_id res chain seq x y z
N MET A 1 20.37 -29.67 -5.41
CA MET A 1 19.04 -29.09 -5.61
C MET A 1 19.02 -28.36 -6.95
N ALA A 2 18.08 -28.69 -7.79
CA ALA A 2 17.99 -28.07 -9.10
C ALA A 2 17.37 -26.69 -9.00
N LYS A 3 17.86 -25.77 -9.79
CA LYS A 3 17.33 -24.40 -9.87
C LYS A 3 16.63 -24.23 -11.21
N GLN A 4 15.58 -23.43 -11.19
CA GLN A 4 14.83 -23.09 -12.40
C GLN A 4 14.92 -21.59 -12.64
N THR A 5 15.07 -21.22 -13.89
CA THR A 5 15.07 -19.80 -14.28
C THR A 5 13.66 -19.44 -14.73
N TRP A 6 13.09 -18.41 -14.09
CA TRP A 6 11.74 -17.97 -14.37
C TRP A 6 11.77 -16.57 -14.97
N LYS A 7 10.74 -16.29 -15.76
CA LYS A 7 10.55 -14.95 -16.27
C LYS A 7 10.25 -14.00 -15.10
N PRO A 8 10.86 -12.81 -15.06
CA PRO A 8 10.57 -11.86 -13.97
C PRO A 8 9.10 -11.52 -13.87
N GLY A 9 8.61 -11.42 -12.66
CA GLY A 9 7.20 -11.09 -12.39
C GLY A 9 6.96 -10.95 -10.89
N ASN A 10 5.69 -10.80 -10.52
CA ASN A 10 5.28 -10.66 -9.14
C ASN A 10 5.20 -12.03 -8.48
N MET A 11 6.33 -12.50 -7.99
CA MET A 11 6.50 -13.89 -7.54
C MET A 11 6.45 -14.10 -6.03
N ILE A 12 6.37 -13.03 -5.26
CA ILE A 12 6.40 -13.14 -3.79
C ILE A 12 4.98 -13.11 -3.25
N TYR A 13 4.51 -14.27 -2.80
CA TYR A 13 3.17 -14.48 -2.25
C TYR A 13 3.25 -15.38 -1.04
N PRO A 14 2.31 -15.31 -0.09
CA PRO A 14 1.23 -14.32 -0.01
C PRO A 14 1.75 -12.94 0.42
N ILE A 15 1.03 -11.89 0.04
CA ILE A 15 1.37 -10.52 0.43
C ILE A 15 0.23 -9.95 1.28
N PRO A 16 0.55 -9.15 2.30
CA PRO A 16 -0.49 -8.52 3.10
C PRO A 16 -1.15 -7.37 2.34
N ALA A 17 -2.35 -7.01 2.74
CA ALA A 17 -3.03 -5.84 2.23
C ALA A 17 -3.35 -4.93 3.39
N VAL A 18 -3.00 -3.66 3.27
CA VAL A 18 -3.29 -2.65 4.29
C VAL A 18 -4.00 -1.48 3.64
N MET A 19 -4.69 -0.70 4.46
CA MET A 19 -5.32 0.53 4.00
C MET A 19 -4.49 1.71 4.50
N VAL A 20 -4.03 2.52 3.55
CA VAL A 20 -3.20 3.68 3.86
C VAL A 20 -4.05 4.93 3.74
N SER A 21 -4.12 5.69 4.81
CA SER A 21 -4.84 6.96 4.82
C SER A 21 -3.85 8.11 4.73
N VAL A 22 -4.27 9.15 4.01
CA VAL A 22 -3.45 10.34 3.79
C VAL A 22 -4.36 11.55 3.69
N THR A 23 -3.85 12.70 4.14
CA THR A 23 -4.54 13.97 4.03
C THR A 23 -3.59 15.02 3.48
N ASP A 24 -4.12 15.98 2.75
CA ASP A 24 -3.30 17.09 2.26
C ASP A 24 -3.23 18.25 3.25
N GLY A 25 -3.89 18.11 4.40
CA GLY A 25 -3.93 19.18 5.40
C GLY A 25 -4.86 20.34 5.02
N LYS A 26 -5.56 20.23 3.91
CA LYS A 26 -6.44 21.29 3.40
C LYS A 26 -7.89 20.80 3.29
N GLY A 27 -8.22 19.74 4.02
CA GLY A 27 -9.57 19.18 4.01
C GLY A 27 -9.79 18.07 3.02
N GLN A 28 -8.78 17.69 2.25
CA GLN A 28 -8.87 16.57 1.32
C GLN A 28 -8.19 15.34 1.91
N ASP A 29 -8.91 14.24 2.00
CA ASP A 29 -8.42 12.98 2.52
C ASP A 29 -8.58 11.90 1.47
N ASP A 30 -7.76 10.86 1.56
CA ASP A 30 -7.88 9.71 0.67
C ASP A 30 -7.45 8.44 1.40
N ILE A 31 -7.96 7.31 0.92
CA ILE A 31 -7.61 5.98 1.40
C ILE A 31 -7.24 5.14 0.20
N ILE A 32 -6.11 4.46 0.29
CA ILE A 32 -5.64 3.58 -0.78
C ILE A 32 -5.30 2.21 -0.20
N THR A 33 -5.70 1.17 -0.90
CA THR A 33 -5.33 -0.20 -0.55
C THR A 33 -3.97 -0.50 -1.11
N VAL A 34 -3.04 -0.92 -0.24
CA VAL A 34 -1.67 -1.20 -0.62
C VAL A 34 -1.33 -2.63 -0.21
N ALA A 35 -0.91 -3.43 -1.19
CA ALA A 35 -0.41 -4.78 -0.94
C ALA A 35 1.12 -4.82 -0.93
N TRP A 36 1.75 -3.89 -1.61
CA TRP A 36 3.22 -3.81 -1.65
C TRP A 36 3.71 -2.96 -0.49
N THR A 37 3.76 -3.60 0.67
CA THR A 37 4.14 -2.98 1.94
C THR A 37 4.95 -3.97 2.76
N GLY A 38 5.77 -3.48 3.65
CA GLY A 38 6.55 -4.35 4.51
C GLY A 38 7.40 -3.58 5.50
N THR A 39 8.16 -4.36 6.27
CA THR A 39 9.08 -3.86 7.28
C THR A 39 10.47 -3.76 6.68
N ILE A 40 11.15 -2.65 6.89
CA ILE A 40 12.52 -2.45 6.42
C ILE A 40 13.52 -2.87 7.50
N CYS A 41 13.36 -2.37 8.71
CA CYS A 41 14.27 -2.68 9.80
C CYS A 41 13.58 -2.48 11.14
N THR A 42 14.24 -2.99 12.21
CA THR A 42 13.68 -3.00 13.55
C THR A 42 14.16 -1.83 14.40
N ASN A 43 15.40 -1.41 14.20
CA ASN A 43 16.02 -0.37 15.03
C ASN A 43 16.79 0.61 14.13
N PRO A 44 16.22 1.78 13.83
CA PRO A 44 14.88 2.22 14.21
C PRO A 44 13.79 1.44 13.47
N PRO A 45 12.59 1.35 14.03
CA PRO A 45 11.51 0.65 13.33
C PRO A 45 11.08 1.44 12.09
N MET A 46 11.13 0.79 10.95
CA MET A 46 10.81 1.42 9.66
C MET A 46 9.98 0.47 8.80
N ALA A 47 9.04 1.04 8.09
CA ALA A 47 8.20 0.32 7.13
C ALA A 47 8.14 1.10 5.83
N TYR A 48 7.73 0.44 4.78
CA TYR A 48 7.60 1.06 3.47
C TYR A 48 6.25 0.71 2.84
N ILE A 49 5.82 1.56 1.94
CA ILE A 49 4.76 1.25 0.99
C ILE A 49 5.26 1.62 -0.41
N SER A 50 4.73 0.92 -1.40
CA SER A 50 5.05 1.22 -2.79
C SER A 50 3.79 1.77 -3.47
N VAL A 51 3.85 3.00 -3.95
CA VAL A 51 2.71 3.68 -4.55
C VAL A 51 3.10 4.16 -5.94
N ARG A 52 2.32 3.76 -6.93
CA ARG A 52 2.58 4.14 -8.31
C ARG A 52 2.20 5.60 -8.54
N PRO A 53 2.94 6.33 -9.39
CA PRO A 53 2.65 7.76 -9.64
C PRO A 53 1.25 8.05 -10.18
N GLU A 54 0.61 7.07 -10.81
CA GLU A 54 -0.74 7.23 -11.35
C GLU A 54 -1.82 7.26 -10.27
N ARG A 55 -1.50 6.84 -9.04
CA ARG A 55 -2.47 6.84 -7.95
C ARG A 55 -2.73 8.25 -7.45
N PHE A 56 -3.99 8.51 -7.12
CA PHE A 56 -4.40 9.81 -6.60
C PHE A 56 -3.62 10.19 -5.34
N SER A 57 -3.43 9.23 -4.44
CA SER A 57 -2.73 9.48 -3.17
C SER A 57 -1.24 9.77 -3.32
N TYR A 58 -0.64 9.46 -4.46
CA TYR A 58 0.79 9.62 -4.66
C TYR A 58 1.24 11.06 -4.42
N HIS A 59 0.54 12.01 -5.00
CA HIS A 59 0.91 13.43 -4.86
C HIS A 59 0.70 13.92 -3.43
N MET A 60 -0.36 13.44 -2.77
CA MET A 60 -0.64 13.82 -1.38
C MET A 60 0.47 13.34 -0.46
N ILE A 61 0.92 12.10 -0.63
CA ILE A 61 2.01 11.54 0.17
C ILE A 61 3.31 12.29 -0.11
N LYS A 62 3.58 12.59 -1.37
CA LYS A 62 4.80 13.28 -1.77
C LYS A 62 4.86 14.70 -1.20
N GLU A 63 3.73 15.40 -1.17
CA GLU A 63 3.68 16.77 -0.65
C GLU A 63 3.76 16.81 0.87
N THR A 64 3.01 15.95 1.56
CA THR A 64 2.94 15.98 3.02
C THR A 64 4.08 15.23 3.68
N GLY A 65 4.57 14.18 3.02
CA GLY A 65 5.58 13.30 3.61
C GLY A 65 5.05 12.43 4.73
N GLU A 66 3.73 12.31 4.86
CA GLU A 66 3.09 11.60 5.96
C GLU A 66 1.96 10.71 5.45
N PHE A 67 1.80 9.56 6.09
CA PHE A 67 0.67 8.67 5.85
C PHE A 67 0.52 7.74 7.04
N VAL A 68 -0.64 7.09 7.15
CA VAL A 68 -0.91 6.14 8.22
C VAL A 68 -1.24 4.79 7.61
N ILE A 69 -0.57 3.75 8.11
CA ILE A 69 -0.84 2.38 7.71
C ILE A 69 -1.84 1.78 8.69
N ASN A 70 -2.98 1.35 8.17
CA ASN A 70 -4.05 0.75 8.97
C ASN A 70 -4.14 -0.72 8.62
N LEU A 71 -4.03 -1.57 9.63
CA LEU A 71 -4.22 -3.01 9.42
C LEU A 71 -5.69 -3.28 9.14
N THR A 72 -5.95 -4.14 8.17
CA THR A 72 -7.33 -4.45 7.81
C THR A 72 -7.92 -5.43 8.79
N THR A 73 -9.20 -5.19 9.15
CA THR A 73 -10.00 -6.11 9.93
C THR A 73 -10.90 -6.90 8.97
N GLU A 74 -11.63 -7.88 9.52
CA GLU A 74 -12.60 -8.61 8.72
C GLU A 74 -13.62 -7.67 8.09
N GLU A 75 -14.07 -6.67 8.84
CA GLU A 75 -15.03 -5.67 8.33
C GLU A 75 -14.42 -4.83 7.22
N LEU A 76 -13.16 -4.45 7.35
CA LEU A 76 -12.48 -3.62 6.37
C LEU A 76 -12.02 -4.41 5.15
N ALA A 77 -12.00 -5.74 5.21
CA ALA A 77 -11.60 -6.56 4.09
C ALA A 77 -12.47 -6.33 2.86
N ALA A 78 -13.76 -6.16 3.05
CA ALA A 78 -14.69 -5.88 1.94
C ALA A 78 -14.40 -4.52 1.31
N VAL A 79 -14.09 -3.51 2.11
CA VAL A 79 -13.72 -2.19 1.61
C VAL A 79 -12.41 -2.26 0.84
N SER A 80 -11.42 -2.97 1.38
CA SER A 80 -10.13 -3.15 0.74
C SER A 80 -10.28 -3.84 -0.62
N TYR A 81 -11.09 -4.89 -0.68
CA TYR A 81 -11.37 -5.59 -1.94
C TYR A 81 -12.01 -4.65 -2.96
N THR A 82 -12.95 -3.83 -2.52
CA THR A 82 -13.61 -2.85 -3.40
C THR A 82 -12.60 -1.89 -3.99
N HIS A 83 -11.67 -1.40 -3.19
CA HIS A 83 -10.61 -0.51 -3.68
C HIS A 83 -9.70 -1.17 -4.71
N LEU A 84 -9.47 -2.48 -4.58
CA LEU A 84 -8.63 -3.21 -5.53
C LEU A 84 -9.34 -3.46 -6.86
N THR A 85 -10.66 -3.59 -6.85
CA THR A 85 -11.42 -3.99 -8.04
C THR A 85 -12.03 -2.82 -8.79
N LEU A 86 -12.23 -1.68 -8.14
CA LEU A 86 -12.78 -0.49 -8.77
C LEU A 86 -11.65 0.45 -9.20
N PRO A 87 -11.84 1.22 -10.29
CA PRO A 87 -10.90 2.26 -10.63
C PRO A 87 -10.79 3.24 -9.47
N THR A 88 -9.60 3.38 -8.92
CA THR A 88 -9.36 4.32 -7.84
C THR A 88 -8.69 5.56 -8.40
N THR A 89 -9.12 6.66 -7.90
CA THR A 89 -8.49 7.92 -8.26
C THR A 89 -7.25 8.17 -7.43
#